data_fc85d53b419e42e3fc9f0f5990b34bf7
#
_entry.id   fc85d53b419e42e3fc9f0f5990b34bf7
#
_cell.length_a   1.000
_cell.length_b   1.000
_cell.length_c   1.000
_cell.angle_alpha   90.00
_cell.angle_beta   90.00
_cell.angle_gamma   90.00
#
_symmetry.space_group_name_H-M   'P 1'
#
loop_
_entity.id
_entity.type
_entity.pdbx_description
1 polymer ?
#
loop_
_entity_poly.entity_id
_entity_poly.type
_entity_poly.pdbx_seq_one_letter_code
_entity_poly.pdbx_strand_id
1 'polypeptide(L)'
;ISTFLCDSFDMVAMDVGVMITGSQKALACAPGIAVMILAPSAIKRIEKVQCCCQYLDLKLALKNMERGQTPCTPAVGILRQINVCLKEIESAGGAEVEIARCAELAKYFRDKLVKNNLPLF
;
A
#
# COMPACT_ATOMS: atom_id res chain seq x y z
N ILE A 1 -4.51 -3.93 -3.21
CA ILE A 1 -4.69 -2.74 -4.07
C ILE A 1 -3.37 -2.36 -4.71
N SER A 2 -3.31 -2.33 -6.05
CA SER A 2 -2.10 -1.95 -6.79
C SER A 2 -1.96 -0.42 -6.97
N THR A 3 -3.05 0.32 -6.84
CA THR A 3 -3.13 1.78 -7.05
C THR A 3 -3.13 2.59 -5.76
N PHE A 4 -2.77 2.00 -4.63
CA PHE A 4 -2.64 2.71 -3.36
C PHE A 4 -1.69 3.91 -3.52
N LEU A 5 -2.12 5.12 -3.14
CA LEU A 5 -1.45 6.41 -3.38
C LEU A 5 -1.48 6.95 -4.83
N CYS A 6 -1.97 6.18 -5.81
CA CYS A 6 -2.21 6.71 -7.16
C CYS A 6 -3.69 6.99 -7.43
N ASP A 7 -4.56 6.42 -6.62
CA ASP A 7 -6.00 6.55 -6.75
C ASP A 7 -6.63 6.77 -5.38
N SER A 8 -7.78 7.45 -5.34
CA SER A 8 -8.48 7.72 -4.09
C SER A 8 -8.99 6.43 -3.47
N PHE A 9 -8.69 6.22 -2.21
CA PHE A 9 -9.14 5.06 -1.45
C PHE A 9 -9.41 5.43 0.00
N ASP A 10 -10.68 5.38 0.39
CA ASP A 10 -11.11 5.58 1.77
C ASP A 10 -11.59 4.25 2.36
N MET A 11 -10.76 3.66 3.20
CA MET A 11 -11.01 2.38 3.83
C MET A 11 -12.26 2.38 4.72
N VAL A 12 -12.56 3.51 5.35
CA VAL A 12 -13.71 3.67 6.25
C VAL A 12 -15.00 3.83 5.46
N ALA A 13 -15.01 4.75 4.48
CA ALA A 13 -16.18 5.00 3.64
C ALA A 13 -16.57 3.78 2.79
N MET A 14 -15.58 2.95 2.42
CA MET A 14 -15.78 1.72 1.64
C MET A 14 -16.03 0.47 2.50
N ASP A 15 -16.09 0.60 3.84
CA ASP A 15 -16.25 -0.51 4.80
C ASP A 15 -15.24 -1.66 4.57
N VAL A 16 -13.97 -1.31 4.31
CA VAL A 16 -12.90 -2.29 4.05
C VAL A 16 -12.20 -2.66 5.35
N GLY A 17 -12.28 -3.92 5.75
CA GLY A 17 -11.65 -4.43 6.96
C GLY A 17 -10.13 -4.61 6.84
N VAL A 18 -9.63 -4.96 5.66
CA VAL A 18 -8.20 -5.21 5.40
C VAL A 18 -7.83 -4.67 4.03
N MET A 19 -6.81 -3.85 3.95
CA MET A 19 -6.20 -3.41 2.70
C MET A 19 -4.77 -3.96 2.61
N ILE A 20 -4.42 -4.50 1.45
CA ILE A 20 -3.07 -5.04 1.19
C ILE A 20 -2.52 -4.40 -0.08
N THR A 21 -1.28 -3.92 -0.02
CA THR A 21 -0.52 -3.46 -1.19
C THR A 21 0.90 -4.03 -1.17
N GLY A 22 1.58 -3.96 -2.29
CA GLY A 22 2.97 -4.40 -2.42
C GLY A 22 3.92 -3.25 -2.69
N SER A 23 5.15 -3.36 -2.22
CA SER A 23 6.22 -2.37 -2.43
C SER A 23 6.45 -2.03 -3.91
N GLN A 24 6.27 -2.99 -4.82
CA GLN A 24 6.46 -2.83 -6.27
C GLN A 24 5.25 -2.24 -7.01
N LYS A 25 4.18 -1.86 -6.31
CA LYS A 25 2.99 -1.24 -6.89
C LYS A 25 3.16 0.30 -6.90
N ALA A 26 2.16 1.04 -6.53
CA ALA A 26 2.22 2.50 -6.53
C ALA A 26 3.32 3.10 -5.64
N LEU A 27 3.84 2.36 -4.67
CA LEU A 27 5.02 2.78 -3.89
C LEU A 27 6.32 2.78 -4.72
N ALA A 28 6.32 2.28 -5.95
CA ALA A 28 7.43 2.31 -6.90
C ALA A 28 8.79 1.80 -6.35
N CYS A 29 8.75 0.91 -5.36
CA CYS A 29 9.92 0.28 -4.76
C CYS A 29 10.18 -1.11 -5.36
N ALA A 30 11.32 -1.72 -5.04
CA ALA A 30 11.59 -3.10 -5.43
C ALA A 30 10.56 -4.07 -4.78
N PRO A 31 10.22 -5.20 -5.44
CA PRO A 31 9.32 -6.20 -4.84
C PRO A 31 9.96 -6.88 -3.62
N GLY A 32 9.13 -7.28 -2.66
CA GLY A 32 9.57 -8.06 -1.50
C GLY A 32 8.93 -7.66 -0.16
N ILE A 33 8.13 -6.59 -0.11
CA ILE A 33 7.35 -6.21 1.07
C ILE A 33 5.87 -6.11 0.70
N ALA A 34 5.03 -6.77 1.48
CA ALA A 34 3.60 -6.53 1.53
C ALA A 34 3.27 -5.61 2.71
N VAL A 35 2.56 -4.52 2.44
CA VAL A 35 2.03 -3.61 3.46
C VAL A 35 0.57 -3.94 3.67
N MET A 36 0.18 -4.10 4.92
CA MET A 36 -1.19 -4.43 5.31
C MET A 36 -1.72 -3.38 6.28
N ILE A 37 -2.89 -2.81 5.97
CA ILE A 37 -3.61 -1.90 6.85
C ILE A 37 -4.86 -2.62 7.36
N LEU A 38 -5.04 -2.62 8.68
CA LEU A 38 -6.08 -3.36 9.37
C LEU A 38 -7.05 -2.40 10.04
N ALA A 39 -8.34 -2.52 9.75
CA ALA A 39 -9.38 -1.85 10.52
C ALA A 39 -9.49 -2.48 11.93
N PRO A 40 -10.04 -1.74 12.93
CA PRO A 40 -10.24 -2.27 14.28
C PRO A 40 -11.07 -3.57 14.33
N SER A 41 -12.03 -3.73 13.42
CA SER A 41 -12.85 -4.94 13.29
C SER A 41 -12.00 -6.15 12.86
N ALA A 42 -11.06 -5.95 11.95
CA ALA A 42 -10.13 -7.00 11.50
C ALA A 42 -9.19 -7.42 12.63
N ILE A 43 -8.67 -6.47 13.43
CA ILE A 43 -7.83 -6.76 14.59
C ILE A 43 -8.59 -7.63 15.60
N LYS A 44 -9.83 -7.25 15.95
CA LYS A 44 -10.69 -8.06 16.82
C LYS A 44 -10.96 -9.45 16.28
N ARG A 45 -11.01 -9.61 14.95
CA ARG A 45 -11.18 -10.92 14.31
C ARG A 45 -9.91 -11.75 14.40
N ILE A 46 -8.74 -11.15 14.16
CA ILE A 46 -7.42 -11.79 14.29
C ILE A 46 -7.25 -12.38 15.69
N GLU A 47 -7.62 -11.65 16.73
CA GLU A 47 -7.52 -12.11 18.13
C GLU A 47 -8.31 -13.40 18.41
N LYS A 48 -9.44 -13.59 17.72
CA LYS A 48 -10.35 -14.74 17.93
C LYS A 48 -9.99 -15.97 17.09
N VAL A 49 -9.25 -15.80 16.00
CA VAL A 49 -8.94 -16.89 15.08
C VAL A 49 -7.64 -17.58 15.49
N GLN A 50 -7.62 -18.92 15.46
CA GLN A 50 -6.39 -19.68 15.58
C GLN A 50 -5.72 -19.78 14.21
N CYS A 51 -4.49 -19.29 14.10
CA CYS A 51 -3.69 -19.41 12.89
C CYS A 51 -2.92 -20.73 12.91
N CYS A 52 -2.95 -21.46 11.79
CA CYS A 52 -2.14 -22.67 11.59
C CYS A 52 -0.85 -22.41 10.79
N CYS A 53 -0.63 -21.16 10.36
CA CYS A 53 0.53 -20.77 9.55
C CYS A 53 1.53 -20.00 10.40
N GLN A 54 2.75 -20.50 10.54
CA GLN A 54 3.79 -19.84 11.33
C GLN A 54 4.21 -18.47 10.73
N TYR A 55 4.43 -18.42 9.42
CA TYR A 55 4.93 -17.20 8.76
C TYR A 55 3.84 -16.12 8.57
N LEU A 56 2.60 -16.53 8.34
CA LEU A 56 1.47 -15.62 8.09
C LEU A 56 0.60 -15.40 9.35
N ASP A 57 1.15 -15.64 10.54
CA ASP A 57 0.44 -15.39 11.80
C ASP A 57 0.41 -13.88 12.12
N LEU A 58 -0.74 -13.26 11.88
CA LEU A 58 -0.95 -11.84 12.16
C LEU A 58 -0.94 -11.51 13.66
N LYS A 59 -1.29 -12.44 14.55
CA LYS A 59 -1.13 -12.23 16.01
C LYS A 59 0.33 -12.04 16.38
N LEU A 60 1.18 -12.92 15.84
CA LEU A 60 2.61 -12.85 16.05
C LEU A 60 3.20 -11.56 15.44
N ALA A 61 2.72 -11.15 14.25
CA ALA A 61 3.12 -9.92 13.61
C ALA A 61 2.75 -8.68 14.45
N LEU A 62 1.51 -8.58 14.91
CA LEU A 62 1.03 -7.48 15.77
C LEU A 62 1.84 -7.39 17.07
N LYS A 63 2.05 -8.52 17.77
CA LYS A 63 2.85 -8.59 19.00
C LYS A 63 4.31 -8.13 18.79
N ASN A 64 4.92 -8.46 17.67
CA ASN A 64 6.28 -8.00 17.37
C ASN A 64 6.29 -6.51 17.00
N MET A 65 5.28 -6.01 16.32
CA MET A 65 5.15 -4.60 15.96
C MET A 65 5.12 -3.69 17.21
N GLU A 66 4.50 -4.11 18.33
CA GLU A 66 4.51 -3.39 19.60
C GLU A 66 5.94 -3.10 20.11
N ARG A 67 6.89 -3.95 19.73
CA ARG A 67 8.32 -3.82 20.08
C ARG A 67 9.15 -3.20 18.94
N GLY A 68 8.52 -2.71 17.89
CA GLY A 68 9.21 -2.22 16.69
C GLY A 68 9.97 -3.31 15.91
N GLN A 69 9.49 -4.56 15.97
CA GLN A 69 10.13 -5.72 15.35
C GLN A 69 9.16 -6.45 14.40
N THR A 70 9.72 -7.33 13.60
CA THR A 70 8.98 -8.28 12.76
C THR A 70 9.24 -9.72 13.23
N PRO A 71 8.32 -10.68 13.00
CA PRO A 71 8.52 -12.08 13.38
C PRO A 71 9.74 -12.75 12.75
N CYS A 72 10.06 -12.34 11.52
CA CYS A 72 11.19 -12.83 10.74
C CYS A 72 11.98 -11.64 10.20
N THR A 73 13.23 -11.86 9.80
CA THR A 73 14.07 -10.81 9.21
C THR A 73 13.42 -10.23 7.96
N PRO A 74 13.09 -8.94 7.94
CA PRO A 74 12.43 -8.32 6.78
C PRO A 74 13.46 -7.95 5.71
N ALA A 75 12.97 -7.63 4.49
CA ALA A 75 13.77 -7.06 3.43
C ALA A 75 14.13 -5.59 3.75
N VAL A 76 15.13 -5.37 4.61
CA VAL A 76 15.49 -4.06 5.18
C VAL A 76 15.77 -3.02 4.09
N GLY A 77 16.44 -3.42 3.00
CA GLY A 77 16.71 -2.51 1.87
C GLY A 77 15.41 -1.96 1.25
N ILE A 78 14.38 -2.79 1.11
CA ILE A 78 13.07 -2.38 0.57
C ILE A 78 12.31 -1.53 1.56
N LEU A 79 12.37 -1.84 2.86
CA LEU A 79 11.77 -0.97 3.90
C LEU A 79 12.37 0.44 3.87
N ARG A 80 13.68 0.56 3.65
CA ARG A 80 14.33 1.87 3.48
C ARG A 80 13.83 2.60 2.23
N GLN A 81 13.66 1.89 1.10
CA GLN A 81 13.08 2.47 -0.11
C GLN A 81 11.66 3.00 0.14
N ILE A 82 10.80 2.21 0.79
CA ILE A 82 9.44 2.63 1.15
C ILE A 82 9.48 3.88 2.05
N ASN A 83 10.35 3.90 3.05
CA ASN A 83 10.48 5.05 3.95
C ASN A 83 10.93 6.33 3.21
N VAL A 84 11.83 6.23 2.24
CA VAL A 84 12.24 7.36 1.40
C VAL A 84 11.06 7.82 0.54
N CYS A 85 10.40 6.90 -0.15
CA CYS A 85 9.24 7.20 -0.99
C CYS A 85 8.12 7.92 -0.21
N LEU A 86 7.77 7.42 0.99
CA LEU A 86 6.74 8.05 1.82
C LEU A 86 7.15 9.46 2.30
N LYS A 87 8.42 9.67 2.63
CA LYS A 87 8.94 11.01 2.99
C LYS A 87 8.93 11.98 1.82
N GLU A 88 9.22 11.50 0.61
CA GLU A 88 9.14 12.33 -0.60
C GLU A 88 7.69 12.73 -0.89
N ILE A 89 6.73 11.81 -0.77
CA ILE A 89 5.30 12.10 -0.91
C ILE A 89 4.85 13.12 0.15
N GLU A 90 5.25 12.93 1.40
CA GLU A 90 4.93 13.84 2.50
C GLU A 90 5.50 15.25 2.25
N SER A 91 6.75 15.34 1.82
CA SER A 91 7.40 16.63 1.50
C SER A 91 6.81 17.31 0.27
N ALA A 92 6.25 16.55 -0.66
CA ALA A 92 5.57 17.08 -1.85
C ALA A 92 4.15 17.60 -1.58
N GLY A 93 3.63 17.42 -0.36
CA GLY A 93 2.29 17.88 0.04
C GLY A 93 1.32 16.75 0.39
N GLY A 94 1.80 15.50 0.48
CA GLY A 94 1.04 14.36 0.95
C GLY A 94 0.33 13.55 -0.13
N ALA A 95 -0.50 12.62 0.32
CA ALA A 95 -1.16 11.65 -0.55
C ALA A 95 -2.10 12.27 -1.58
N GLU A 96 -2.83 13.33 -1.23
CA GLU A 96 -3.77 13.98 -2.14
C GLU A 96 -3.07 14.62 -3.34
N VAL A 97 -1.91 15.23 -3.11
CA VAL A 97 -1.08 15.82 -4.17
C VAL A 97 -0.55 14.73 -5.10
N GLU A 98 -0.11 13.61 -4.56
CA GLU A 98 0.37 12.48 -5.36
C GLU A 98 -0.76 11.83 -6.18
N ILE A 99 -1.95 11.68 -5.62
CA ILE A 99 -3.13 11.21 -6.34
C ILE A 99 -3.49 12.15 -7.50
N ALA A 100 -3.50 13.46 -7.25
CA ALA A 100 -3.76 14.44 -8.30
C ALA A 100 -2.70 14.38 -9.41
N ARG A 101 -1.42 14.29 -9.07
CA ARG A 101 -0.31 14.11 -10.02
C ARG A 101 -0.50 12.86 -10.88
N CYS A 102 -0.87 11.73 -10.28
CA CYS A 102 -1.14 10.48 -11.00
C CYS A 102 -2.33 10.62 -11.97
N ALA A 103 -3.40 11.28 -11.54
CA ALA A 103 -4.58 11.54 -12.37
C ALA A 103 -4.25 12.41 -13.58
N GLU A 104 -3.45 13.47 -13.41
CA GLU A 104 -2.98 14.33 -14.49
C GLU A 104 -2.11 13.56 -15.50
N LEU A 105 -1.18 12.75 -15.02
CA LEU A 105 -0.34 11.90 -15.89
C LEU A 105 -1.19 10.90 -16.68
N ALA A 106 -2.16 10.27 -16.04
CA ALA A 106 -3.06 9.33 -16.69
C ALA A 106 -3.92 10.02 -17.76
N LYS A 107 -4.41 11.24 -17.46
CA LYS A 107 -5.14 12.07 -18.42
C LYS A 107 -4.26 12.44 -19.62
N TYR A 108 -3.06 12.96 -19.34
CA TYR A 108 -2.10 13.32 -20.40
C TYR A 108 -1.80 12.14 -21.32
N PHE A 109 -1.59 10.96 -20.75
CA PHE A 109 -1.32 9.75 -21.55
C PHE A 109 -2.51 9.38 -22.44
N ARG A 110 -3.73 9.37 -21.90
CA ARG A 110 -4.95 9.10 -22.68
C ARG A 110 -5.15 10.12 -23.80
N ASP A 111 -4.95 11.41 -23.54
CA ASP A 111 -5.06 12.46 -24.55
C ASP A 111 -4.05 12.25 -25.69
N LYS A 112 -2.84 11.80 -25.37
CA LYS A 112 -1.81 11.44 -26.37
C LYS A 112 -2.19 10.22 -27.20
N LEU A 113 -2.79 9.19 -26.60
CA LEU A 113 -3.28 8.02 -27.34
C LEU A 113 -4.35 8.44 -28.36
N VAL A 114 -5.35 9.20 -27.93
CA VAL A 114 -6.42 9.69 -28.81
C VAL A 114 -5.82 10.53 -29.97
N LYS A 115 -4.90 11.47 -29.64
CA LYS A 115 -4.27 12.31 -30.67
C LYS A 115 -3.48 11.50 -31.70
N ASN A 116 -2.99 10.33 -31.36
CA ASN A 116 -2.23 9.44 -32.26
C ASN A 116 -3.10 8.32 -32.86
N ASN A 117 -4.43 8.44 -32.79
CA ASN A 117 -5.39 7.45 -33.30
C ASN A 117 -5.21 6.05 -32.70
N LEU A 118 -4.74 5.96 -31.46
CA LEU A 118 -4.66 4.72 -30.71
C LEU A 118 -5.96 4.56 -29.90
N PRO A 119 -6.68 3.43 -30.02
CA PRO A 119 -7.96 3.26 -29.34
C PRO A 119 -7.77 3.17 -27.81
N LEU A 120 -8.73 3.77 -27.09
CA LEU A 120 -8.92 3.51 -25.66
C LEU A 120 -10.01 2.42 -25.54
N PHE A 121 -9.74 1.41 -24.71
CA PHE A 121 -10.68 0.33 -24.41
C PHE A 121 -11.57 0.68 -23.24
#